data_84293cbdfbaf0b88602aa5308e2f4610
#
_entry.id   84293cbdfbaf0b88602aa5308e2f4610
#
_cell.length_a   1.000
_cell.length_b   1.000
_cell.length_c   1.000
_cell.angle_alpha   90.00
_cell.angle_beta   90.00
_cell.angle_gamma   90.00
#
_symmetry.space_group_name_H-M   'P 1'
#
loop_
_entity.id
_entity.type
_entity.pdbx_description
1 polymer ?
#
loop_
_entity_poly.entity_id
_entity_poly.type
_entity_poly.pdbx_seq_one_letter_code
_entity_poly.pdbx_strand_id
1 'polypeptide(L)'
;MKAWLAVLLWVGAALANTVAAQEVPAIERELPPGLQIPAAARPGLDFDVERATQAYLALLTPEQRAKSDAYFEGDYVLSVVDLAYGLAAAALILWSGWSRRMREFAQRITRRPFLVALLYAVGWIATMFVLNLPWASYTGFVREHAYGLATQSYGAWFGDHLKGLGVSMVLGAPVIALIYAAVRRAGRAWWAWAGGITLLFVMFGAMIAPVYISPLFNDYQPLAAGPLRESILSLARANRVPAEEVYQFDASRQTTRISANVSGMFGTTRVSLNDN
;
A
#
# COMPACT_ATOMS: atom_id res chain seq x y z
N MET A 1 15.82 -33.28 53.41
CA MET A 1 14.80 -33.43 52.35
C MET A 1 13.55 -32.58 52.55
N LYS A 2 13.09 -32.25 53.74
CA LYS A 2 11.84 -31.45 53.94
C LYS A 2 11.99 -29.95 53.74
N ALA A 3 13.21 -29.39 53.86
CA ALA A 3 13.42 -27.95 53.68
C ALA A 3 13.42 -27.49 52.19
N TRP A 4 13.81 -28.34 51.28
CA TRP A 4 13.83 -28.01 49.83
C TRP A 4 12.45 -28.04 49.16
N LEU A 5 11.52 -28.86 49.68
CA LEU A 5 10.12 -28.89 49.22
C LEU A 5 9.36 -27.61 49.61
N ALA A 6 9.68 -27.02 50.77
CA ALA A 6 9.06 -25.77 51.20
C ALA A 6 9.51 -24.57 50.35
N VAL A 7 10.78 -24.56 49.91
CA VAL A 7 11.30 -23.49 49.01
C VAL A 7 10.73 -23.62 47.63
N LEU A 8 10.56 -24.83 47.09
CA LEU A 8 9.93 -25.04 45.76
C LEU A 8 8.44 -24.68 45.74
N LEU A 9 7.73 -24.94 46.85
CA LEU A 9 6.32 -24.54 46.99
C LEU A 9 6.18 -23.00 47.14
N TRP A 10 7.16 -22.36 47.79
CA TRP A 10 7.14 -20.89 47.94
C TRP A 10 7.50 -20.17 46.65
N VAL A 11 8.45 -20.68 45.85
CA VAL A 11 8.79 -20.17 44.53
C VAL A 11 7.65 -20.43 43.55
N GLY A 12 6.98 -21.57 43.62
CA GLY A 12 5.80 -21.86 42.81
C GLY A 12 4.60 -20.94 43.13
N ALA A 13 4.38 -20.63 44.41
CA ALA A 13 3.34 -19.71 44.84
C ALA A 13 3.67 -18.23 44.47
N ALA A 14 4.96 -17.85 44.49
CA ALA A 14 5.40 -16.51 44.06
C ALA A 14 5.29 -16.33 42.54
N LEU A 15 5.50 -17.38 41.74
CA LEU A 15 5.30 -17.36 40.29
C LEU A 15 3.82 -17.40 39.90
N ALA A 16 2.97 -18.04 40.71
CA ALA A 16 1.52 -18.07 40.46
C ALA A 16 0.83 -16.72 40.78
N ASN A 17 1.40 -15.90 41.67
CA ASN A 17 0.84 -14.60 42.05
C ASN A 17 1.29 -13.41 41.15
N THR A 18 2.14 -13.62 40.16
CA THR A 18 2.56 -12.58 39.21
C THR A 18 1.80 -12.59 37.90
N VAL A 19 0.80 -13.47 37.73
CA VAL A 19 -0.27 -13.30 36.75
C VAL A 19 -1.44 -12.59 37.46
N ALA A 20 -1.15 -11.52 38.20
CA ALA A 20 -2.14 -10.54 38.59
C ALA A 20 -2.68 -9.91 37.31
N ALA A 21 -3.99 -9.91 37.21
CA ALA A 21 -4.75 -9.26 36.16
C ALA A 21 -4.00 -8.03 35.61
N GLN A 22 -3.47 -8.14 34.39
CA GLN A 22 -3.09 -6.95 33.65
C GLN A 22 -4.38 -6.11 33.58
N GLU A 23 -4.40 -5.02 34.29
CA GLU A 23 -5.43 -4.02 34.13
C GLU A 23 -5.55 -3.79 32.63
N VAL A 24 -6.75 -4.01 32.10
CA VAL A 24 -7.07 -3.70 30.71
C VAL A 24 -6.60 -2.28 30.47
N PRO A 25 -5.66 -2.05 29.52
CA PRO A 25 -5.07 -0.72 29.34
C PRO A 25 -6.17 0.30 29.15
N ALA A 26 -5.94 1.52 29.62
CA ALA A 26 -6.85 2.67 29.55
C ALA A 26 -7.39 3.01 28.15
N ILE A 27 -6.94 2.32 27.11
CA ILE A 27 -7.40 2.37 25.72
C ILE A 27 -8.92 2.23 25.56
N GLU A 28 -9.61 1.45 26.43
CA GLU A 28 -11.08 1.35 26.35
C GLU A 28 -11.82 2.63 26.75
N ARG A 29 -11.16 3.56 27.44
CA ARG A 29 -11.78 4.84 27.87
C ARG A 29 -11.72 5.93 26.80
N GLU A 30 -10.91 5.74 25.76
CA GLU A 30 -10.64 6.74 24.72
C GLU A 30 -11.03 6.27 23.31
N LEU A 31 -11.80 5.18 23.19
CA LEU A 31 -12.27 4.74 21.87
C LEU A 31 -13.21 5.80 21.27
N PRO A 32 -13.07 6.11 19.98
CA PRO A 32 -13.99 7.00 19.29
C PRO A 32 -15.45 6.56 19.46
N PRO A 33 -16.40 7.50 19.50
CA PRO A 33 -17.83 7.17 19.57
C PRO A 33 -18.22 6.20 18.45
N GLY A 34 -18.81 5.06 18.82
CA GLY A 34 -19.23 4.03 17.86
C GLY A 34 -18.25 2.87 17.69
N LEU A 35 -17.00 2.96 18.20
CA LEU A 35 -16.09 1.82 18.23
C LEU A 35 -16.35 1.01 19.51
N GLN A 36 -16.79 -0.23 19.34
CA GLN A 36 -17.04 -1.16 20.46
C GLN A 36 -16.12 -2.37 20.33
N ILE A 37 -15.45 -2.72 21.42
CA ILE A 37 -14.72 -3.99 21.48
C ILE A 37 -15.65 -5.05 22.08
N PRO A 38 -16.09 -6.06 21.29
CA PRO A 38 -16.92 -7.14 21.79
C PRO A 38 -16.24 -7.85 22.96
N ALA A 39 -17.01 -8.30 23.95
CA ALA A 39 -16.48 -9.01 25.12
C ALA A 39 -15.62 -10.24 24.73
N ALA A 40 -16.01 -10.96 23.68
CA ALA A 40 -15.25 -12.09 23.14
C ALA A 40 -13.91 -11.72 22.50
N ALA A 41 -13.71 -10.44 22.15
CA ALA A 41 -12.48 -9.94 21.54
C ALA A 41 -11.52 -9.32 22.57
N ARG A 42 -11.89 -9.30 23.85
CA ARG A 42 -11.02 -8.81 24.93
C ARG A 42 -9.94 -9.81 25.25
N PRO A 43 -8.70 -9.38 25.54
CA PRO A 43 -7.63 -10.27 25.95
C PRO A 43 -7.99 -10.99 27.25
N GLY A 44 -7.73 -12.30 27.32
CA GLY A 44 -7.98 -13.15 28.48
C GLY A 44 -7.47 -14.57 28.26
N LEU A 45 -7.52 -15.41 29.34
CA LEU A 45 -7.07 -16.79 29.26
C LEU A 45 -7.91 -17.66 28.33
N ASP A 46 -9.18 -17.29 28.13
CA ASP A 46 -10.15 -17.99 27.27
C ASP A 46 -10.32 -17.28 25.92
N PHE A 47 -9.32 -16.50 25.50
CA PHE A 47 -9.38 -15.79 24.21
C PHE A 47 -9.40 -16.80 23.05
N ASP A 48 -10.46 -16.74 22.26
CA ASP A 48 -10.68 -17.57 21.08
C ASP A 48 -10.82 -16.66 19.85
N VAL A 49 -9.95 -16.85 18.85
CA VAL A 49 -9.89 -16.02 17.65
C VAL A 49 -11.19 -16.10 16.85
N GLU A 50 -11.77 -17.31 16.72
CA GLU A 50 -13.00 -17.52 15.95
C GLU A 50 -14.18 -16.80 16.60
N ARG A 51 -14.36 -16.93 17.91
CA ARG A 51 -15.41 -16.21 18.66
C ARG A 51 -15.23 -14.69 18.60
N ALA A 52 -13.99 -14.21 18.71
CA ALA A 52 -13.70 -12.79 18.58
C ALA A 52 -14.05 -12.28 17.19
N THR A 53 -13.69 -13.02 16.14
CA THR A 53 -14.00 -12.70 14.76
C THR A 53 -15.52 -12.64 14.51
N GLN A 54 -16.25 -13.67 14.97
CA GLN A 54 -17.71 -13.72 14.83
C GLN A 54 -18.39 -12.57 15.61
N ALA A 55 -17.87 -12.21 16.76
CA ALA A 55 -18.39 -11.10 17.55
C ALA A 55 -18.22 -9.74 16.85
N TYR A 56 -17.07 -9.52 16.15
CA TYR A 56 -16.89 -8.33 15.32
C TYR A 56 -17.80 -8.33 14.09
N LEU A 57 -17.93 -9.46 13.40
CA LEU A 57 -18.80 -9.58 12.25
C LEU A 57 -20.27 -9.36 12.62
N ALA A 58 -20.69 -9.73 13.84
CA ALA A 58 -22.02 -9.49 14.35
C ALA A 58 -22.35 -8.00 14.63
N LEU A 59 -21.34 -7.12 14.70
CA LEU A 59 -21.56 -5.68 14.81
C LEU A 59 -22.05 -5.05 13.48
N LEU A 60 -21.82 -5.72 12.35
CA LEU A 60 -22.26 -5.23 11.05
C LEU A 60 -23.75 -5.49 10.84
N THR A 61 -24.46 -4.48 10.33
CA THR A 61 -25.83 -4.73 9.86
C THR A 61 -25.83 -5.64 8.63
N PRO A 62 -26.94 -6.35 8.34
CA PRO A 62 -27.02 -7.18 7.13
C PRO A 62 -26.75 -6.39 5.84
N GLU A 63 -27.17 -5.12 5.76
CA GLU A 63 -26.91 -4.26 4.61
C GLU A 63 -25.41 -3.90 4.50
N GLN A 64 -24.75 -3.56 5.62
CA GLN A 64 -23.31 -3.28 5.62
C GLN A 64 -22.52 -4.49 5.18
N ARG A 65 -22.93 -5.67 5.67
CA ARG A 65 -22.29 -6.95 5.28
C ARG A 65 -22.49 -7.21 3.80
N ALA A 66 -23.72 -7.15 3.29
CA ALA A 66 -24.00 -7.36 1.87
C ALA A 66 -23.25 -6.37 0.98
N LYS A 67 -23.13 -5.11 1.39
CA LYS A 67 -22.36 -4.08 0.67
C LYS A 67 -20.86 -4.41 0.65
N SER A 68 -20.31 -4.86 1.77
CA SER A 68 -18.91 -5.29 1.88
C SER A 68 -18.64 -6.51 1.01
N ASP A 69 -19.50 -7.54 1.08
CA ASP A 69 -19.37 -8.76 0.31
C ASP A 69 -19.44 -8.46 -1.20
N ALA A 70 -20.40 -7.64 -1.64
CA ALA A 70 -20.52 -7.22 -3.03
C ALA A 70 -19.29 -6.43 -3.53
N TYR A 71 -18.65 -5.65 -2.65
CA TYR A 71 -17.41 -4.95 -2.98
C TYR A 71 -16.27 -5.94 -3.20
N PHE A 72 -16.04 -6.88 -2.28
CA PHE A 72 -14.96 -7.86 -2.37
C PHE A 72 -15.19 -8.89 -3.50
N GLU A 73 -16.38 -9.43 -3.62
CA GLU A 73 -16.71 -10.38 -4.70
C GLU A 73 -16.60 -9.71 -6.08
N GLY A 74 -17.01 -8.44 -6.17
CA GLY A 74 -16.84 -7.63 -7.36
C GLY A 74 -15.39 -7.51 -7.81
N ASP A 75 -14.43 -7.44 -6.88
CA ASP A 75 -13.00 -7.35 -7.20
C ASP A 75 -12.46 -8.58 -7.93
N TYR A 76 -12.99 -9.77 -7.66
CA TYR A 76 -12.62 -10.98 -8.42
C TYR A 76 -13.04 -10.87 -9.90
N VAL A 77 -14.25 -10.39 -10.14
CA VAL A 77 -14.74 -10.16 -11.51
C VAL A 77 -13.93 -9.06 -12.19
N LEU A 78 -13.70 -7.95 -11.49
CA LEU A 78 -12.91 -6.83 -12.01
C LEU A 78 -11.48 -7.24 -12.35
N SER A 79 -10.85 -8.13 -11.57
CA SER A 79 -9.50 -8.64 -11.86
C SER A 79 -9.43 -9.39 -13.19
N VAL A 80 -10.45 -10.18 -13.51
CA VAL A 80 -10.54 -10.86 -14.81
C VAL A 80 -10.78 -9.88 -15.95
N VAL A 81 -11.68 -8.90 -15.74
CA VAL A 81 -11.97 -7.86 -16.74
C VAL A 81 -10.74 -6.97 -16.95
N ASP A 82 -10.00 -6.62 -15.90
CA ASP A 82 -8.76 -5.83 -15.98
C ASP A 82 -7.71 -6.54 -16.87
N LEU A 83 -7.51 -7.83 -16.64
CA LEU A 83 -6.62 -8.62 -17.50
C LEU A 83 -7.09 -8.59 -18.96
N ALA A 84 -8.37 -8.83 -19.21
CA ALA A 84 -8.92 -8.84 -20.57
C ALA A 84 -8.80 -7.46 -21.23
N TYR A 85 -9.10 -6.40 -20.48
CA TYR A 85 -8.97 -5.01 -20.94
C TYR A 85 -7.51 -4.66 -21.29
N GLY A 86 -6.56 -5.01 -20.41
CA GLY A 86 -5.13 -4.80 -20.64
C GLY A 86 -4.62 -5.55 -21.87
N LEU A 87 -5.03 -6.80 -22.06
CA LEU A 87 -4.70 -7.56 -23.27
C LEU A 87 -5.31 -6.95 -24.53
N ALA A 88 -6.56 -6.48 -24.48
CA ALA A 88 -7.19 -5.80 -25.60
C ALA A 88 -6.50 -4.50 -25.97
N ALA A 89 -6.11 -3.69 -24.98
CA ALA A 89 -5.35 -2.46 -25.18
C ALA A 89 -3.98 -2.74 -25.82
N ALA A 90 -3.26 -3.76 -25.33
CA ALA A 90 -1.98 -4.18 -25.90
C ALA A 90 -2.15 -4.68 -27.35
N ALA A 91 -3.16 -5.51 -27.61
CA ALA A 91 -3.48 -5.99 -28.96
C ALA A 91 -3.82 -4.84 -29.92
N LEU A 92 -4.61 -3.86 -29.46
CA LEU A 92 -4.94 -2.66 -30.22
C LEU A 92 -3.68 -1.90 -30.64
N ILE A 93 -2.74 -1.68 -29.72
CA ILE A 93 -1.47 -0.99 -29.99
C ILE A 93 -0.65 -1.75 -31.04
N LEU A 94 -0.61 -3.08 -30.95
CA LEU A 94 0.18 -3.90 -31.89
C LEU A 94 -0.48 -3.97 -33.27
N TRP A 95 -1.78 -4.29 -33.34
CA TRP A 95 -2.50 -4.47 -34.61
C TRP A 95 -2.70 -3.17 -35.40
N SER A 96 -2.93 -2.03 -34.67
CA SER A 96 -3.02 -0.72 -35.32
C SER A 96 -1.69 -0.22 -35.91
N GLY A 97 -0.57 -0.91 -35.61
CA GLY A 97 0.77 -0.46 -35.96
C GLY A 97 1.24 0.77 -35.16
N TRP A 98 0.51 1.14 -34.08
CA TRP A 98 0.85 2.29 -33.25
C TRP A 98 2.23 2.14 -32.59
N SER A 99 2.57 0.95 -32.11
CA SER A 99 3.89 0.62 -31.57
C SER A 99 5.01 0.90 -32.60
N ARG A 100 4.80 0.55 -33.86
CA ARG A 100 5.76 0.86 -34.94
C ARG A 100 5.89 2.34 -35.15
N ARG A 101 4.78 3.08 -35.24
CA ARG A 101 4.77 4.55 -35.40
C ARG A 101 5.51 5.27 -34.27
N MET A 102 5.31 4.84 -33.02
CA MET A 102 6.03 5.38 -31.86
C MET A 102 7.55 5.18 -32.01
N ARG A 103 7.96 3.97 -32.41
CA ARG A 103 9.39 3.68 -32.65
C ARG A 103 9.97 4.53 -33.79
N GLU A 104 9.27 4.61 -34.90
CA GLU A 104 9.69 5.43 -36.06
C GLU A 104 9.79 6.92 -35.68
N PHE A 105 8.85 7.43 -34.91
CA PHE A 105 8.89 8.80 -34.37
C PHE A 105 10.13 9.00 -33.50
N ALA A 106 10.41 8.10 -32.57
CA ALA A 106 11.59 8.18 -31.73
C ALA A 106 12.89 8.14 -32.55
N GLN A 107 12.94 7.32 -33.62
CA GLN A 107 14.07 7.24 -34.54
C GLN A 107 14.28 8.48 -35.41
N ARG A 108 13.23 9.28 -35.66
CA ARG A 108 13.36 10.59 -36.33
C ARG A 108 14.03 11.63 -35.43
N ILE A 109 13.80 11.56 -34.11
CA ILE A 109 14.39 12.48 -33.13
C ILE A 109 15.85 12.13 -32.85
N THR A 110 16.17 10.85 -32.74
CA THR A 110 17.53 10.39 -32.38
C THR A 110 17.86 9.04 -32.99
N ARG A 111 19.16 8.85 -33.32
CA ARG A 111 19.68 7.57 -33.78
C ARG A 111 20.36 6.75 -32.67
N ARG A 112 20.48 7.31 -31.45
CA ARG A 112 21.09 6.62 -30.30
C ARG A 112 20.13 5.56 -29.74
N PRO A 113 20.49 4.26 -29.76
CA PRO A 113 19.53 3.19 -29.41
C PRO A 113 18.92 3.31 -28.02
N PHE A 114 19.66 3.84 -27.04
CA PHE A 114 19.16 4.06 -25.69
C PHE A 114 18.08 5.15 -25.67
N LEU A 115 18.33 6.28 -26.34
CA LEU A 115 17.37 7.37 -26.40
C LEU A 115 16.12 7.02 -27.21
N VAL A 116 16.27 6.20 -28.26
CA VAL A 116 15.11 5.65 -29.00
C VAL A 116 14.24 4.82 -28.06
N ALA A 117 14.84 3.93 -27.25
CA ALA A 117 14.12 3.12 -26.28
C ALA A 117 13.46 3.98 -25.18
N LEU A 118 14.13 5.03 -24.71
CA LEU A 118 13.59 5.98 -23.73
C LEU A 118 12.38 6.73 -24.28
N LEU A 119 12.47 7.32 -25.46
CA LEU A 119 11.36 8.02 -26.10
C LEU A 119 10.18 7.09 -26.41
N TYR A 120 10.50 5.86 -26.85
CA TYR A 120 9.47 4.83 -27.04
C TYR A 120 8.76 4.49 -25.73
N ALA A 121 9.51 4.32 -24.62
CA ALA A 121 8.94 4.01 -23.31
C ALA A 121 8.05 5.14 -22.79
N VAL A 122 8.44 6.40 -22.98
CA VAL A 122 7.59 7.57 -22.66
C VAL A 122 6.28 7.52 -23.49
N GLY A 123 6.39 7.30 -24.81
CA GLY A 123 5.21 7.18 -25.69
C GLY A 123 4.32 6.00 -25.30
N TRP A 124 4.91 4.87 -24.90
CA TRP A 124 4.18 3.69 -24.42
C TRP A 124 3.42 3.99 -23.14
N ILE A 125 4.08 4.59 -22.13
CA ILE A 125 3.45 4.96 -20.86
C ILE A 125 2.28 5.93 -21.10
N ALA A 126 2.48 6.96 -21.95
CA ALA A 126 1.42 7.91 -22.30
C ALA A 126 0.24 7.22 -23.00
N THR A 127 0.52 6.33 -23.94
CA THR A 127 -0.51 5.62 -24.71
C THR A 127 -1.31 4.68 -23.77
N MET A 128 -0.63 3.94 -22.92
CA MET A 128 -1.29 3.06 -21.95
C MET A 128 -2.11 3.85 -20.93
N PHE A 129 -1.63 5.00 -20.50
CA PHE A 129 -2.40 5.90 -19.64
C PHE A 129 -3.72 6.31 -20.28
N VAL A 130 -3.68 6.78 -21.54
CA VAL A 130 -4.89 7.21 -22.27
C VAL A 130 -5.85 6.05 -22.50
N LEU A 131 -5.34 4.88 -22.91
CA LEU A 131 -6.17 3.70 -23.15
C LEU A 131 -6.80 3.16 -21.85
N ASN A 132 -6.06 3.18 -20.73
CA ASN A 132 -6.56 2.69 -19.46
C ASN A 132 -7.44 3.73 -18.72
N LEU A 133 -7.45 4.99 -19.12
CA LEU A 133 -8.17 6.04 -18.41
C LEU A 133 -9.67 5.77 -18.23
N PRO A 134 -10.44 5.26 -19.23
CA PRO A 134 -11.87 4.94 -19.04
C PRO A 134 -12.07 3.85 -17.98
N TRP A 135 -11.25 2.82 -18.02
CA TRP A 135 -11.30 1.72 -17.05
C TRP A 135 -10.90 2.16 -15.65
N ALA A 136 -9.80 2.90 -15.52
CA ALA A 136 -9.35 3.48 -14.27
C ALA A 136 -10.38 4.45 -13.67
N SER A 137 -11.05 5.25 -14.51
CA SER A 137 -12.14 6.14 -14.06
C SER A 137 -13.32 5.34 -13.49
N TYR A 138 -13.68 4.22 -14.10
CA TYR A 138 -14.73 3.37 -13.59
C TYR A 138 -14.32 2.72 -12.25
N THR A 139 -13.18 2.04 -12.22
CA THR A 139 -12.75 1.26 -11.04
C THR A 139 -12.28 2.14 -9.88
N GLY A 140 -11.51 3.18 -10.17
CA GLY A 140 -10.87 4.02 -9.14
C GLY A 140 -11.67 5.27 -8.77
N PHE A 141 -12.70 5.65 -9.55
CA PHE A 141 -13.52 6.81 -9.21
C PHE A 141 -15.01 6.45 -9.06
N VAL A 142 -15.65 5.98 -10.11
CA VAL A 142 -17.12 5.75 -10.11
C VAL A 142 -17.51 4.69 -9.08
N ARG A 143 -16.84 3.57 -9.10
CA ARG A 143 -17.08 2.45 -8.17
C ARG A 143 -16.76 2.85 -6.73
N GLU A 144 -15.64 3.48 -6.47
CA GLU A 144 -15.26 3.91 -5.13
C GLU A 144 -16.30 4.88 -4.52
N HIS A 145 -16.83 5.81 -5.32
CA HIS A 145 -17.92 6.70 -4.90
C HIS A 145 -19.24 5.95 -4.65
N ALA A 146 -19.58 4.97 -5.50
CA ALA A 146 -20.79 4.17 -5.34
C ALA A 146 -20.79 3.39 -4.01
N TYR A 147 -19.62 2.97 -3.56
CA TYR A 147 -19.46 2.31 -2.26
C TYR A 147 -19.24 3.27 -1.09
N GLY A 148 -19.10 4.58 -1.35
CA GLY A 148 -18.86 5.61 -0.32
C GLY A 148 -17.43 5.58 0.24
N LEU A 149 -16.47 5.06 -0.55
CA LEU A 149 -15.07 4.91 -0.17
C LEU A 149 -14.18 6.06 -0.67
N ALA A 150 -14.68 6.89 -1.61
CA ALA A 150 -13.96 8.04 -2.13
C ALA A 150 -14.70 9.34 -1.82
N THR A 151 -13.92 10.38 -1.52
CA THR A 151 -14.36 11.76 -1.23
C THR A 151 -13.93 12.75 -2.30
N GLN A 152 -12.98 12.37 -3.13
CA GLN A 152 -12.30 13.23 -4.08
C GLN A 152 -13.21 13.59 -5.28
N SER A 153 -13.15 14.85 -5.75
CA SER A 153 -13.78 15.20 -7.03
C SER A 153 -13.05 14.56 -8.21
N TYR A 154 -13.74 14.37 -9.36
CA TYR A 154 -13.10 13.80 -10.56
C TYR A 154 -11.89 14.60 -11.02
N GLY A 155 -11.96 15.95 -10.95
CA GLY A 155 -10.83 16.80 -11.35
C GLY A 155 -9.61 16.62 -10.45
N ALA A 156 -9.80 16.48 -9.13
CA ALA A 156 -8.70 16.21 -8.20
C ALA A 156 -8.14 14.80 -8.40
N TRP A 157 -9.00 13.79 -8.57
CA TRP A 157 -8.62 12.42 -8.89
C TRP A 157 -7.80 12.33 -10.19
N PHE A 158 -8.27 12.98 -11.26
CA PHE A 158 -7.56 13.03 -12.52
C PHE A 158 -6.22 13.77 -12.41
N GLY A 159 -6.16 14.85 -11.62
CA GLY A 159 -4.93 15.58 -11.31
C GLY A 159 -3.88 14.69 -10.65
N ASP A 160 -4.30 13.86 -9.68
CA ASP A 160 -3.39 12.90 -9.03
C ASP A 160 -2.94 11.80 -10.02
N HIS A 161 -3.80 11.35 -10.93
CA HIS A 161 -3.42 10.44 -12.02
C HIS A 161 -2.40 11.05 -12.99
N LEU A 162 -2.51 12.35 -13.31
CA LEU A 162 -1.50 13.05 -14.11
C LEU A 162 -0.16 13.18 -13.39
N LYS A 163 -0.14 13.44 -12.07
CA LYS A 163 1.09 13.41 -11.28
C LYS A 163 1.73 12.01 -11.34
N GLY A 164 0.92 10.95 -11.17
CA GLY A 164 1.36 9.56 -11.31
C GLY A 164 1.94 9.24 -12.69
N LEU A 165 1.33 9.76 -13.76
CA LEU A 165 1.86 9.67 -15.12
C LEU A 165 3.25 10.32 -15.22
N GLY A 166 3.41 11.53 -14.68
CA GLY A 166 4.70 12.24 -14.67
C GLY A 166 5.78 11.43 -13.94
N VAL A 167 5.47 10.92 -12.74
CA VAL A 167 6.37 10.05 -11.98
C VAL A 167 6.73 8.79 -12.77
N SER A 168 5.75 8.14 -13.40
CA SER A 168 5.96 6.95 -14.22
C SER A 168 6.84 7.21 -15.44
N MET A 169 6.72 8.37 -16.07
CA MET A 169 7.58 8.77 -17.20
C MET A 169 9.02 9.05 -16.73
N VAL A 170 9.18 9.78 -15.62
CA VAL A 170 10.51 10.19 -15.13
C VAL A 170 11.29 8.99 -14.57
N LEU A 171 10.63 8.11 -13.84
CA LEU A 171 11.28 6.96 -13.18
C LEU A 171 11.19 5.68 -14.01
N GLY A 172 10.03 5.36 -14.58
CA GLY A 172 9.78 4.11 -15.27
C GLY A 172 10.41 4.04 -16.67
N ALA A 173 10.33 5.13 -17.46
CA ALA A 173 10.86 5.10 -18.83
C ALA A 173 12.38 4.86 -18.89
N PRO A 174 13.23 5.44 -18.03
CA PRO A 174 14.65 5.10 -17.96
C PRO A 174 14.90 3.63 -17.62
N VAL A 175 14.14 3.05 -16.71
CA VAL A 175 14.26 1.63 -16.33
C VAL A 175 13.94 0.73 -17.52
N ILE A 176 12.86 1.01 -18.24
CA ILE A 176 12.51 0.28 -19.47
C ILE A 176 13.65 0.39 -20.48
N ALA A 177 14.21 1.58 -20.70
CA ALA A 177 15.31 1.79 -21.62
C ALA A 177 16.59 1.03 -21.22
N LEU A 178 16.89 0.95 -19.91
CA LEU A 178 18.00 0.18 -19.35
C LEU A 178 17.79 -1.33 -19.54
N ILE A 179 16.60 -1.84 -19.29
CA ILE A 179 16.26 -3.26 -19.54
C ILE A 179 16.44 -3.58 -21.03
N TYR A 180 15.95 -2.73 -21.93
CA TYR A 180 16.18 -2.90 -23.36
C TYR A 180 17.66 -2.82 -23.75
N ALA A 181 18.45 -1.99 -23.08
CA ALA A 181 19.89 -1.97 -23.29
C ALA A 181 20.57 -3.27 -22.83
N ALA A 182 20.14 -3.83 -21.71
CA ALA A 182 20.60 -5.13 -21.21
C ALA A 182 20.23 -6.25 -22.19
N VAL A 183 18.99 -6.32 -22.67
CA VAL A 183 18.55 -7.30 -23.67
C VAL A 183 19.42 -7.25 -24.94
N ARG A 184 19.78 -6.06 -25.40
CA ARG A 184 20.59 -5.90 -26.62
C ARG A 184 22.07 -6.22 -26.45
N ARG A 185 22.64 -6.06 -25.23
CA ARG A 185 24.10 -6.15 -25.00
C ARG A 185 24.55 -7.37 -24.22
N ALA A 186 23.71 -7.92 -23.36
CA ALA A 186 24.11 -8.97 -22.42
C ALA A 186 23.96 -10.39 -22.97
N GLY A 187 23.58 -10.58 -24.24
CA GLY A 187 23.48 -11.90 -24.88
C GLY A 187 22.64 -12.87 -24.02
N ARG A 188 23.18 -14.04 -23.66
CA ARG A 188 22.47 -15.06 -22.86
C ARG A 188 22.18 -14.64 -21.41
N ALA A 189 22.90 -13.66 -20.87
CA ALA A 189 22.77 -13.18 -19.49
C ALA A 189 21.77 -12.00 -19.35
N TRP A 190 21.03 -11.63 -20.39
CA TRP A 190 20.12 -10.47 -20.39
C TRP A 190 19.12 -10.49 -19.24
N TRP A 191 18.60 -11.66 -18.89
CA TRP A 191 17.62 -11.83 -17.82
C TRP A 191 18.18 -11.48 -16.44
N ALA A 192 19.45 -11.84 -16.17
CA ALA A 192 20.12 -11.51 -14.91
C ALA A 192 20.34 -10.00 -14.77
N TRP A 193 20.75 -9.34 -15.85
CA TRP A 193 20.89 -7.89 -15.87
C TRP A 193 19.54 -7.18 -15.75
N ALA A 194 18.50 -7.64 -16.47
CA ALA A 194 17.15 -7.10 -16.34
C ALA A 194 16.60 -7.26 -14.92
N GLY A 195 16.80 -8.45 -14.33
CA GLY A 195 16.43 -8.71 -12.93
C GLY A 195 17.17 -7.81 -11.94
N GLY A 196 18.49 -7.65 -12.10
CA GLY A 196 19.30 -6.75 -11.28
C GLY A 196 18.86 -5.29 -11.38
N ILE A 197 18.63 -4.78 -12.59
CA ILE A 197 18.11 -3.43 -12.83
C ILE A 197 16.74 -3.24 -12.15
N THR A 198 15.84 -4.21 -12.31
CA THR A 198 14.52 -4.16 -11.69
C THR A 198 14.61 -4.17 -10.17
N LEU A 199 15.43 -5.05 -9.59
CA LEU A 199 15.64 -5.12 -8.14
C LEU A 199 16.19 -3.81 -7.58
N LEU A 200 17.22 -3.24 -8.20
CA LEU A 200 17.80 -1.95 -7.80
C LEU A 200 16.77 -0.83 -7.90
N PHE A 201 15.95 -0.83 -8.95
CA PHE A 201 14.87 0.16 -9.11
C PHE A 201 13.81 0.03 -8.02
N VAL A 202 13.38 -1.20 -7.68
CA VAL A 202 12.41 -1.43 -6.60
C VAL A 202 12.98 -0.98 -5.26
N MET A 203 14.23 -1.34 -4.94
CA MET A 203 14.89 -0.91 -3.70
C MET A 203 15.03 0.62 -3.63
N PHE A 204 15.49 1.24 -4.72
CA PHE A 204 15.60 2.69 -4.81
C PHE A 204 14.23 3.37 -4.68
N GLY A 205 13.21 2.84 -5.37
CA GLY A 205 11.84 3.31 -5.27
C GLY A 205 11.29 3.22 -3.83
N ALA A 206 11.48 2.10 -3.15
CA ALA A 206 11.06 1.92 -1.77
C ALA A 206 11.74 2.90 -0.80
N MET A 207 12.98 3.28 -1.09
CA MET A 207 13.73 4.24 -0.29
C MET A 207 13.25 5.69 -0.53
N ILE A 208 13.04 6.08 -1.80
CA ILE A 208 12.70 7.47 -2.14
C ILE A 208 11.20 7.78 -2.06
N ALA A 209 10.33 6.75 -2.22
CA ALA A 209 8.90 6.96 -2.30
C ALA A 209 8.32 7.72 -1.09
N PRO A 210 8.60 7.35 0.16
CA PRO A 210 8.03 8.04 1.32
C PRO A 210 8.49 9.50 1.43
N VAL A 211 9.67 9.83 0.93
CA VAL A 211 10.29 11.15 1.10
C VAL A 211 9.96 12.10 -0.06
N TYR A 212 9.94 11.59 -1.30
CA TYR A 212 9.83 12.43 -2.50
C TYR A 212 8.57 12.18 -3.32
N ILE A 213 8.04 10.94 -3.35
CA ILE A 213 6.88 10.61 -4.19
C ILE A 213 5.58 10.84 -3.42
N SER A 214 5.48 10.30 -2.20
CA SER A 214 4.26 10.42 -1.39
C SER A 214 3.83 11.88 -1.15
N PRO A 215 4.75 12.85 -0.88
CA PRO A 215 4.37 14.26 -0.71
C PRO A 215 3.84 14.96 -1.98
N LEU A 216 3.97 14.34 -3.15
CA LEU A 216 3.32 14.86 -4.37
C LEU A 216 1.79 14.66 -4.35
N PHE A 217 1.33 13.69 -3.57
CA PHE A 217 -0.07 13.27 -3.53
C PHE A 217 -0.78 13.70 -2.24
N ASN A 218 -0.08 13.76 -1.12
CA ASN A 218 -0.64 14.09 0.19
C ASN A 218 0.30 14.99 0.98
N ASP A 219 -0.28 15.78 1.88
CA ASP A 219 0.48 16.58 2.84
C ASP A 219 0.80 15.73 4.07
N TYR A 220 2.08 15.60 4.40
CA TYR A 220 2.59 14.80 5.52
C TYR A 220 3.07 15.72 6.64
N GLN A 221 2.43 15.61 7.80
CA GLN A 221 2.77 16.38 9.00
C GLN A 221 3.31 15.44 10.07
N PRO A 222 4.40 15.81 10.78
CA PRO A 222 4.82 15.04 11.94
C PRO A 222 3.70 14.99 12.99
N LEU A 223 3.40 13.79 13.51
CA LEU A 223 2.42 13.65 14.57
C LEU A 223 2.92 14.36 15.84
N ALA A 224 2.07 15.19 16.43
CA ALA A 224 2.40 15.94 17.63
C ALA A 224 2.86 15.01 18.77
N ALA A 225 3.81 15.48 19.59
CA ALA A 225 4.25 14.76 20.77
C ALA A 225 3.07 14.52 21.73
N GLY A 226 2.91 13.28 22.18
CA GLY A 226 1.83 12.90 23.05
C GLY A 226 1.69 11.38 23.21
N PRO A 227 0.75 10.93 24.04
CA PRO A 227 0.59 9.51 24.37
C PRO A 227 0.39 8.62 23.13
N LEU A 228 -0.36 9.10 22.13
CA LEU A 228 -0.61 8.35 20.89
C LEU A 228 0.69 8.10 20.12
N ARG A 229 1.51 9.14 19.91
CA ARG A 229 2.81 9.01 19.23
C ARG A 229 3.72 8.02 19.96
N GLU A 230 3.80 8.13 21.30
CA GLU A 230 4.61 7.23 22.12
C GLU A 230 4.13 5.78 22.07
N SER A 231 2.82 5.54 22.09
CA SER A 231 2.24 4.21 21.94
C SER A 231 2.58 3.59 20.59
N ILE A 232 2.49 4.35 19.50
CA ILE A 232 2.84 3.89 18.15
C ILE A 232 4.33 3.55 18.06
N LEU A 233 5.21 4.43 18.57
CA LEU A 233 6.65 4.18 18.56
C LEU A 233 7.02 2.99 19.48
N SER A 234 6.33 2.81 20.59
CA SER A 234 6.48 1.63 21.45
C SER A 234 6.12 0.35 20.71
N LEU A 235 4.99 0.34 19.99
CA LEU A 235 4.56 -0.79 19.16
C LEU A 235 5.58 -1.07 18.04
N ALA A 236 6.08 -0.03 17.39
CA ALA A 236 7.12 -0.15 16.34
C ALA A 236 8.39 -0.81 16.93
N ARG A 237 8.87 -0.34 18.08
CA ARG A 237 10.04 -0.92 18.78
C ARG A 237 9.81 -2.38 19.18
N ALA A 238 8.62 -2.71 19.71
CA ALA A 238 8.27 -4.08 20.08
C ALA A 238 8.31 -5.04 18.88
N ASN A 239 8.00 -4.54 17.68
CA ASN A 239 8.05 -5.28 16.42
C ASN A 239 9.37 -5.11 15.66
N ARG A 240 10.41 -4.53 16.28
CA ARG A 240 11.73 -4.27 15.68
C ARG A 240 11.67 -3.42 14.40
N VAL A 241 10.69 -2.54 14.29
CA VAL A 241 10.57 -1.56 13.21
C VAL A 241 11.44 -0.35 13.56
N PRO A 242 12.47 0.01 12.78
CA PRO A 242 13.39 1.10 13.07
C PRO A 242 12.79 2.45 12.65
N ALA A 243 11.58 2.77 13.12
CA ALA A 243 10.93 4.05 12.89
C ALA A 243 11.16 4.98 14.07
N GLU A 244 11.63 6.19 13.79
CA GLU A 244 11.88 7.25 14.78
C GLU A 244 10.77 8.31 14.74
N GLU A 245 10.09 8.42 13.60
CA GLU A 245 9.06 9.42 13.35
C GLU A 245 7.73 8.79 12.95
N VAL A 246 6.66 9.45 13.40
CA VAL A 246 5.28 9.15 13.02
C VAL A 246 4.72 10.36 12.29
N TYR A 247 4.13 10.14 11.13
CA TYR A 247 3.49 11.17 10.32
C TYR A 247 2.00 10.95 10.23
N GLN A 248 1.25 12.03 10.13
CA GLN A 248 -0.14 12.03 9.71
C GLN A 248 -0.24 12.64 8.31
N PHE A 249 -1.14 12.11 7.46
CA PHE A 249 -1.35 12.65 6.12
C PHE A 249 -2.85 12.81 5.81
N ASP A 250 -3.16 13.75 4.93
CA ASP A 250 -4.50 14.23 4.59
C ASP A 250 -5.26 13.30 3.62
N ALA A 251 -5.39 12.01 3.97
CA ALA A 251 -6.10 11.04 3.14
C ALA A 251 -7.61 11.29 3.07
N SER A 252 -8.20 11.96 4.07
CA SER A 252 -9.64 12.28 4.10
C SER A 252 -10.12 13.06 2.89
N ARG A 253 -9.24 13.81 2.22
CA ARG A 253 -9.55 14.48 0.96
C ARG A 253 -9.74 13.54 -0.23
N GLN A 254 -9.28 12.29 -0.12
CA GLN A 254 -9.30 11.29 -1.20
C GLN A 254 -10.21 10.10 -0.89
N THR A 255 -10.25 9.67 0.38
CA THR A 255 -10.90 8.43 0.79
C THR A 255 -11.45 8.51 2.21
N THR A 256 -12.43 7.67 2.51
CA THR A 256 -12.95 7.46 3.87
C THR A 256 -12.27 6.29 4.59
N ARG A 257 -11.34 5.60 3.93
CA ARG A 257 -10.67 4.42 4.49
C ARG A 257 -9.69 4.81 5.58
N ILE A 258 -9.72 4.08 6.68
CA ILE A 258 -8.70 4.18 7.74
C ILE A 258 -7.48 3.38 7.30
N SER A 259 -6.30 3.99 7.39
CA SER A 259 -5.05 3.36 6.95
C SER A 259 -3.88 3.80 7.81
N ALA A 260 -3.00 2.85 8.08
CA ALA A 260 -1.69 3.09 8.65
C ALA A 260 -0.67 2.23 7.90
N ASN A 261 0.51 2.77 7.66
CA ASN A 261 1.56 2.02 6.99
C ASN A 261 2.94 2.32 7.56
N VAL A 262 3.85 1.37 7.38
CA VAL A 262 5.28 1.55 7.60
C VAL A 262 5.95 1.52 6.25
N SER A 263 6.71 2.54 5.94
CA SER A 263 7.37 2.70 4.65
C SER A 263 8.79 3.24 4.81
N GLY A 264 9.61 3.03 3.77
CA GLY A 264 11.01 3.45 3.77
C GLY A 264 11.99 2.33 4.12
N MET A 265 13.29 2.58 3.86
CA MET A 265 14.41 1.67 4.10
C MET A 265 15.67 2.50 4.37
N PHE A 266 16.68 1.88 5.00
CA PHE A 266 18.02 2.47 5.18
C PHE A 266 18.01 3.89 5.77
N GLY A 267 17.24 4.09 6.85
CA GLY A 267 17.15 5.38 7.55
C GLY A 267 16.01 6.29 7.08
N THR A 268 15.20 5.86 6.09
CA THR A 268 13.98 6.58 5.67
C THR A 268 12.70 5.95 6.24
N THR A 269 12.84 4.96 7.15
CA THR A 269 11.70 4.23 7.72
C THR A 269 10.85 5.15 8.58
N ARG A 270 9.56 5.22 8.29
CA ARG A 270 8.57 5.98 9.05
C ARG A 270 7.25 5.26 9.17
N VAL A 271 6.50 5.55 10.22
CA VAL A 271 5.10 5.19 10.36
C VAL A 271 4.26 6.34 9.83
N SER A 272 3.27 6.05 9.01
CA SER A 272 2.33 7.07 8.51
C SER A 272 0.90 6.62 8.80
N LEU A 273 0.11 7.54 9.36
CA LEU A 273 -1.31 7.38 9.67
C LEU A 273 -2.09 8.34 8.79
N ASN A 274 -3.25 7.92 8.31
CA ASN A 274 -4.15 8.88 7.70
C ASN A 274 -4.98 9.65 8.76
N ASP A 275 -5.62 10.72 8.33
CA ASP A 275 -6.43 11.63 9.17
C ASP A 275 -7.90 11.22 9.30
N ASN A 276 -8.30 10.05 8.79
CA ASN A 276 -9.66 9.49 8.90
C ASN A 276 -9.93 8.86 10.26
#